data_720babaf8ab3d31e94c615e7f215cef6
#
_entry.id   720babaf8ab3d31e94c615e7f215cef6
#
_cell.length_a   1.000
_cell.length_b   1.000
_cell.length_c   1.000
_cell.angle_alpha   90.00
_cell.angle_beta   90.00
_cell.angle_gamma   90.00
#
_symmetry.space_group_name_H-M   'P 1'
#
loop_
_entity.id
_entity.type
_entity.pdbx_description
1 polymer ?
#
loop_
_entity_poly.entity_id
_entity_poly.type
_entity_poly.pdbx_seq_one_letter_code
_entity_poly.pdbx_strand_id
1 'polypeptide(L)'
;SSAASDVYKRQMQSKEETRNETVRKRNCGNKQAEHDETLSTVWNESIKAGRQITEEYREGREKVMEYKDFVEQVKDQIQDFLPEKFADATISVHQVVKNNDCVLDGLTIRTEESNISPTVYLNPYFEQIQDGVEMDDVLGQIAATYQAHYIDHDMDVSAVTDFDNVKDKIVCKLINEEANRQFLEDKPYTKVEDLAVVYQILMDKNAEGTATITITDNLMDRYGITLEDLHEQALLNMDVLQPYSFKGMSETIIEMMAGDIARDNDMDISEAREMASQMIPDVPDTMFVLTNDTKVNGAAAILNDDTRQEIADRVGDFYVLPSSVHETLIIPKDAGMELRDLEQMVQEVNQTQVAPQERLSDHVYEYDAKEHELFRSDRAGERAKQKEEKRDEKK
;
A
#
# COMPACT_ATOMS: atom_id res chain seq x y z
N SER A 1 -2.97 5.80 -5.58
CA SER A 1 -1.85 6.13 -6.50
C SER A 1 -0.69 5.19 -6.20
N SER A 2 -0.03 4.68 -7.24
CA SER A 2 1.15 3.83 -7.06
C SER A 2 2.32 4.65 -6.55
N ALA A 3 3.05 4.16 -5.54
CA ALA A 3 4.25 4.79 -5.01
C ALA A 3 5.31 5.07 -6.10
N ALA A 4 5.37 4.23 -7.14
CA ALA A 4 6.22 4.42 -8.30
C ALA A 4 5.93 5.73 -9.07
N SER A 5 4.65 6.09 -9.24
CA SER A 5 4.24 7.36 -9.86
C SER A 5 4.71 8.58 -9.06
N ASP A 6 4.67 8.48 -7.74
CA ASP A 6 5.02 9.59 -6.86
C ASP A 6 6.54 9.82 -6.79
N VAL A 7 7.34 8.75 -6.89
CA VAL A 7 8.81 8.85 -7.05
C VAL A 7 9.18 9.61 -8.33
N TYR A 8 8.54 9.29 -9.44
CA TYR A 8 8.79 9.95 -10.72
C TYR A 8 8.36 11.42 -10.73
N LYS A 9 7.18 11.74 -10.19
CA LYS A 9 6.68 13.12 -10.08
C LYS A 9 7.66 14.01 -9.31
N ARG A 10 8.28 13.51 -8.24
CA ARG A 10 9.29 14.24 -7.47
C ARG A 10 10.60 14.46 -8.23
N GLN A 11 11.08 13.47 -8.96
CA GLN A 11 12.28 13.66 -9.80
C GLN A 11 12.09 14.76 -10.84
N MET A 12 10.88 14.89 -11.40
CA MET A 12 10.55 15.96 -12.35
C MET A 12 10.41 17.32 -11.65
N GLN A 13 9.77 17.38 -10.46
CA GLN A 13 9.65 18.61 -9.68
C GLN A 13 11.00 19.14 -9.19
N SER A 14 11.90 18.27 -8.70
CA SER A 14 13.26 18.65 -8.29
C SER A 14 14.07 19.25 -9.45
N LYS A 15 13.92 18.72 -10.66
CA LYS A 15 14.57 19.30 -11.88
C LYS A 15 14.00 20.66 -12.27
N GLU A 16 12.71 20.88 -12.06
CA GLU A 16 12.03 22.15 -12.36
C GLU A 16 12.34 23.22 -11.30
N GLU A 17 12.43 22.87 -10.03
CA GLU A 17 12.82 23.77 -8.94
C GLU A 17 14.26 24.25 -9.09
N THR A 18 15.20 23.37 -9.44
CA THR A 18 16.59 23.71 -9.71
C THR A 18 16.70 24.67 -10.91
N ARG A 19 15.84 24.53 -11.91
CA ARG A 19 15.77 25.42 -13.07
C ARG A 19 15.18 26.79 -12.70
N ASN A 20 14.17 26.82 -11.83
CA ASN A 20 13.51 28.04 -11.39
C ASN A 20 14.36 28.85 -10.37
N GLU A 21 15.15 28.19 -9.52
CA GLU A 21 16.08 28.84 -8.59
C GLU A 21 17.21 29.57 -9.34
N THR A 22 17.67 29.01 -10.44
CA THR A 22 18.69 29.62 -11.30
C THR A 22 18.17 30.88 -12.02
N VAL A 23 16.86 30.94 -12.30
CA VAL A 23 16.21 32.13 -12.91
C VAL A 23 15.91 33.20 -11.85
N ARG A 24 15.54 32.81 -10.61
CA ARG A 24 15.26 33.76 -9.50
C ARG A 24 16.52 34.49 -9.01
N LYS A 25 17.68 33.85 -8.99
CA LYS A 25 18.96 34.49 -8.56
C LYS A 25 19.47 35.56 -9.53
N ARG A 26 18.88 35.71 -10.72
CA ARG A 26 19.25 36.77 -11.69
C ARG A 26 18.45 38.07 -11.58
N ASN A 27 17.36 38.12 -10.77
CA ASN A 27 16.43 39.27 -10.76
C ASN A 27 16.30 40.04 -9.43
N CYS A 28 17.12 39.78 -8.41
CA CYS A 28 17.12 40.56 -7.17
C CYS A 28 18.35 41.46 -7.08
N GLY A 29 18.24 42.61 -7.70
CA GLY A 29 19.11 43.77 -7.46
C GLY A 29 18.32 45.07 -7.51
N ASN A 30 18.31 45.77 -6.42
CA ASN A 30 17.85 47.16 -6.18
C ASN A 30 16.32 47.40 -6.07
N LYS A 31 15.89 47.65 -4.84
CA LYS A 31 15.18 48.85 -4.32
C LYS A 31 14.85 48.64 -2.86
N GLN A 32 15.59 49.32 -2.01
CA GLN A 32 15.32 49.44 -0.59
C GLN A 32 15.31 50.95 -0.20
N ALA A 33 14.34 51.25 0.63
CA ALA A 33 14.18 52.48 1.41
C ALA A 33 13.05 53.46 0.96
N GLU A 34 12.08 53.54 1.83
CA GLU A 34 11.06 54.56 2.09
C GLU A 34 9.63 54.00 2.09
N HIS A 35 9.21 53.42 3.24
CA HIS A 35 7.79 53.28 3.66
C HIS A 35 7.64 52.50 4.99
N ASP A 36 8.31 52.92 6.06
CA ASP A 36 8.32 52.10 7.31
C ASP A 36 7.36 52.52 8.43
N GLU A 37 6.61 53.65 8.34
CA GLU A 37 5.68 54.07 9.40
C GLU A 37 4.20 53.83 9.11
N THR A 38 3.77 53.70 7.88
CA THR A 38 2.36 53.40 7.51
C THR A 38 2.03 51.90 7.50
N LEU A 39 3.02 51.03 7.31
CA LEU A 39 2.83 49.58 7.27
C LEU A 39 2.60 48.95 8.65
N SER A 40 3.18 49.57 9.73
CA SER A 40 3.01 49.02 11.09
C SER A 40 1.60 49.22 11.65
N THR A 41 0.94 50.32 11.27
CA THR A 41 -0.44 50.58 11.71
C THR A 41 -1.47 49.72 10.98
N VAL A 42 -1.32 49.56 9.66
CA VAL A 42 -2.17 48.70 8.83
C VAL A 42 -1.96 47.22 9.20
N TRP A 43 -0.72 46.82 9.51
CA TRP A 43 -0.40 45.47 9.96
C TRP A 43 -1.04 45.15 11.32
N ASN A 44 -0.99 46.05 12.28
CA ASN A 44 -1.61 45.87 13.60
C ASN A 44 -3.14 45.86 13.55
N GLU A 45 -3.76 46.65 12.68
CA GLU A 45 -5.21 46.60 12.45
C GLU A 45 -5.64 45.30 11.72
N SER A 46 -4.85 44.83 10.74
CA SER A 46 -5.08 43.56 10.07
C SER A 46 -4.92 42.35 11.00
N ILE A 47 -3.96 42.39 11.94
CA ILE A 47 -3.79 41.35 12.98
C ILE A 47 -4.97 41.36 13.97
N LYS A 48 -5.48 42.54 14.36
CA LYS A 48 -6.66 42.67 15.24
C LYS A 48 -7.93 42.14 14.53
N ALA A 49 -8.15 42.52 13.28
CA ALA A 49 -9.26 42.00 12.47
C ALA A 49 -9.15 40.49 12.24
N GLY A 50 -7.94 39.98 11.96
CA GLY A 50 -7.68 38.55 11.85
C GLY A 50 -7.92 37.76 13.14
N ARG A 51 -7.61 38.34 14.31
CA ARG A 51 -7.91 37.73 15.61
C ARG A 51 -9.40 37.73 15.94
N GLN A 52 -10.12 38.79 15.58
CA GLN A 52 -11.56 38.86 15.77
C GLN A 52 -12.31 37.89 14.87
N ILE A 53 -11.87 37.73 13.61
CA ILE A 53 -12.41 36.73 12.68
C ILE A 53 -12.09 35.29 13.15
N THR A 54 -10.90 35.06 13.72
CA THR A 54 -10.54 33.76 14.29
C THR A 54 -11.25 33.43 15.59
N GLU A 55 -11.66 34.42 16.39
CA GLU A 55 -12.49 34.21 17.59
C GLU A 55 -13.96 33.98 17.22
N GLU A 56 -14.54 34.74 16.29
CA GLU A 56 -15.89 34.46 15.73
C GLU A 56 -15.97 33.11 15.01
N TYR A 57 -14.91 32.72 14.29
CA TYR A 57 -14.81 31.37 13.70
C TYR A 57 -14.58 30.26 14.74
N ARG A 58 -14.06 30.56 15.93
CA ARG A 58 -13.94 29.59 17.04
C ARG A 58 -15.24 29.42 17.82
N GLU A 59 -16.05 30.45 17.96
CA GLU A 59 -17.37 30.38 18.61
C GLU A 59 -18.46 29.76 17.73
N GLY A 60 -18.28 29.78 16.38
CA GLY A 60 -19.17 29.16 15.41
C GLY A 60 -18.71 27.75 14.97
N ARG A 61 -17.63 27.19 15.51
CA ARG A 61 -17.30 25.78 15.23
C ARG A 61 -18.30 24.90 15.96
N GLU A 62 -19.15 24.26 15.18
CA GLU A 62 -19.79 23.03 15.57
C GLU A 62 -18.74 22.15 16.27
N LYS A 63 -19.14 21.58 17.41
CA LYS A 63 -18.29 20.73 18.24
C LYS A 63 -17.68 19.66 17.33
N VAL A 64 -16.37 19.73 17.08
CA VAL A 64 -15.68 18.71 16.26
C VAL A 64 -16.01 17.36 16.88
N MET A 65 -16.66 16.50 16.11
CA MET A 65 -17.05 15.17 16.57
C MET A 65 -15.79 14.39 16.93
N GLU A 66 -15.74 13.84 18.12
CA GLU A 66 -14.68 12.94 18.53
C GLU A 66 -14.91 11.56 17.91
N TYR A 67 -13.83 10.84 17.60
CA TYR A 67 -13.90 9.52 16.96
C TYR A 67 -14.78 8.53 17.74
N LYS A 68 -14.68 8.56 19.06
CA LYS A 68 -15.48 7.70 19.93
C LYS A 68 -16.99 7.99 19.80
N ASP A 69 -17.36 9.28 19.77
CA ASP A 69 -18.74 9.70 19.62
C ASP A 69 -19.30 9.27 18.22
N PHE A 70 -18.45 9.36 17.18
CA PHE A 70 -18.77 8.84 15.85
C PHE A 70 -19.07 7.33 15.87
N VAL A 71 -18.17 6.52 16.46
CA VAL A 71 -18.35 5.05 16.53
C VAL A 71 -19.62 4.69 17.33
N GLU A 72 -19.91 5.37 18.43
CA GLU A 72 -21.14 5.15 19.21
C GLU A 72 -22.38 5.53 18.37
N GLN A 73 -22.35 6.65 17.67
CA GLN A 73 -23.45 7.10 16.82
C GLN A 73 -23.68 6.15 15.64
N VAL A 74 -22.63 5.64 15.01
CA VAL A 74 -22.75 4.59 13.98
C VAL A 74 -23.46 3.36 14.54
N LYS A 75 -23.04 2.87 15.70
CA LYS A 75 -23.68 1.68 16.35
C LYS A 75 -25.15 1.88 16.64
N ASP A 76 -25.52 3.06 17.09
CA ASP A 76 -26.88 3.36 17.51
C ASP A 76 -27.82 3.61 16.33
N GLN A 77 -27.32 4.18 15.21
CA GLN A 77 -28.17 4.67 14.13
C GLN A 77 -28.07 3.86 12.83
N ILE A 78 -27.04 3.04 12.63
CA ILE A 78 -26.85 2.29 11.36
C ILE A 78 -28.04 1.39 11.02
N GLN A 79 -28.76 0.90 12.04
CA GLN A 79 -29.95 0.07 11.88
C GLN A 79 -31.02 0.77 11.01
N ASP A 80 -31.18 2.09 11.14
CA ASP A 80 -32.20 2.87 10.45
C ASP A 80 -31.89 3.01 8.94
N PHE A 81 -30.64 2.77 8.53
CA PHE A 81 -30.17 2.83 7.13
C PHE A 81 -30.14 1.45 6.46
N LEU A 82 -30.45 0.39 7.18
CA LEU A 82 -30.45 -0.98 6.68
C LEU A 82 -31.85 -1.43 6.26
N PRO A 83 -31.95 -2.30 5.23
CA PRO A 83 -33.21 -2.93 4.86
C PRO A 83 -33.84 -3.74 6.02
N GLU A 84 -35.17 -3.92 5.97
CA GLU A 84 -35.97 -4.62 6.99
C GLU A 84 -35.44 -6.04 7.31
N LYS A 85 -34.83 -6.73 6.37
CA LYS A 85 -34.20 -8.04 6.58
C LYS A 85 -33.09 -8.04 7.65
N PHE A 86 -32.56 -6.88 8.00
CA PHE A 86 -31.55 -6.74 9.07
C PHE A 86 -32.15 -6.24 10.39
N ALA A 87 -33.48 -6.15 10.54
CA ALA A 87 -34.12 -5.59 11.73
C ALA A 87 -33.70 -6.28 13.03
N ASP A 88 -33.49 -7.60 12.99
CA ASP A 88 -33.07 -8.41 14.14
C ASP A 88 -31.55 -8.67 14.19
N ALA A 89 -30.76 -7.98 13.37
CA ALA A 89 -29.33 -8.18 13.30
C ALA A 89 -28.60 -7.66 14.57
N THR A 90 -27.55 -8.37 14.97
CA THR A 90 -26.66 -7.93 16.04
C THR A 90 -25.55 -7.06 15.48
N ILE A 91 -25.54 -5.77 15.85
CA ILE A 91 -24.51 -4.81 15.47
C ILE A 91 -23.39 -4.81 16.51
N SER A 92 -22.15 -4.95 16.06
CA SER A 92 -20.98 -4.87 16.92
C SER A 92 -19.81 -4.16 16.22
N VAL A 93 -19.02 -3.44 17.00
CA VAL A 93 -17.74 -2.86 16.55
C VAL A 93 -16.62 -3.48 17.36
N HIS A 94 -15.59 -3.95 16.68
CA HIS A 94 -14.42 -4.57 17.30
C HIS A 94 -13.15 -4.09 16.61
N GLN A 95 -12.05 -4.08 17.35
CA GLN A 95 -10.76 -3.72 16.79
C GLN A 95 -10.19 -4.88 15.96
N VAL A 96 -9.67 -4.54 14.79
CA VAL A 96 -9.04 -5.49 13.87
C VAL A 96 -7.62 -5.00 13.60
N VAL A 97 -6.64 -5.85 13.91
CA VAL A 97 -5.24 -5.59 13.59
C VAL A 97 -5.00 -5.90 12.12
N LYS A 98 -4.52 -4.91 11.39
CA LYS A 98 -4.16 -5.00 9.98
C LYS A 98 -2.65 -4.95 9.79
N ASN A 99 -2.20 -4.92 8.54
CA ASN A 99 -0.79 -4.81 8.21
C ASN A 99 -0.12 -3.62 8.93
N ASN A 100 1.12 -3.82 9.36
CA ASN A 100 1.91 -2.89 10.17
C ASN A 100 1.25 -2.52 11.51
N ASP A 101 0.59 -3.51 12.13
CA ASP A 101 -0.12 -3.40 13.41
C ASP A 101 -1.09 -2.20 13.46
N CYS A 102 -1.55 -1.75 12.28
CA CYS A 102 -2.58 -0.73 12.18
C CYS A 102 -3.90 -1.26 12.74
N VAL A 103 -4.45 -0.60 13.74
CA VAL A 103 -5.70 -0.99 14.37
C VAL A 103 -6.84 -0.21 13.73
N LEU A 104 -7.81 -0.93 13.16
CA LEU A 104 -9.03 -0.36 12.60
C LEU A 104 -10.24 -0.84 13.39
N ASP A 105 -11.25 0.01 13.52
CA ASP A 105 -12.53 -0.37 14.08
C ASP A 105 -13.46 -0.94 13.01
N GLY A 106 -13.74 -2.23 13.12
CA GLY A 106 -14.56 -2.99 12.19
C GLY A 106 -15.99 -3.13 12.67
N LEU A 107 -16.94 -2.58 11.93
CA LEU A 107 -18.37 -2.80 12.11
C LEU A 107 -18.77 -4.14 11.49
N THR A 108 -19.42 -4.98 12.26
CA THR A 108 -20.08 -6.23 11.81
C THR A 108 -21.56 -6.21 12.17
N ILE A 109 -22.38 -6.68 11.24
CA ILE A 109 -23.83 -6.77 11.37
C ILE A 109 -24.21 -8.23 11.14
N ARG A 110 -24.47 -8.98 12.20
CA ARG A 110 -24.72 -10.42 12.15
C ARG A 110 -26.20 -10.73 12.12
N THR A 111 -26.59 -11.56 11.17
CA THR A 111 -27.94 -12.13 11.06
C THR A 111 -27.92 -13.61 11.46
N GLU A 112 -29.06 -14.21 11.76
CA GLU A 112 -29.18 -15.64 11.97
C GLU A 112 -29.13 -16.45 10.65
N GLU A 113 -29.29 -15.78 9.53
CA GLU A 113 -29.39 -16.39 8.19
C GLU A 113 -28.02 -16.66 7.55
N SER A 114 -26.92 -16.16 8.12
CA SER A 114 -25.57 -16.34 7.57
C SER A 114 -24.53 -16.52 8.67
N ASN A 115 -23.66 -17.52 8.50
CA ASN A 115 -22.54 -17.78 9.39
C ASN A 115 -21.33 -16.87 9.15
N ILE A 116 -21.39 -15.99 8.15
CA ILE A 116 -20.37 -14.98 7.84
C ILE A 116 -21.00 -13.59 7.78
N SER A 117 -20.21 -12.58 8.12
CA SER A 117 -20.61 -11.18 8.04
C SER A 117 -19.45 -10.36 7.53
N PRO A 118 -19.65 -9.51 6.52
CA PRO A 118 -18.63 -8.57 6.10
C PRO A 118 -18.29 -7.61 7.23
N THR A 119 -17.05 -7.13 7.25
CA THR A 119 -16.57 -6.12 8.19
C THR A 119 -16.35 -4.82 7.44
N VAL A 120 -17.05 -3.76 7.86
CA VAL A 120 -16.86 -2.40 7.32
C VAL A 120 -15.98 -1.62 8.28
N TYR A 121 -14.82 -1.13 7.80
CA TYR A 121 -13.90 -0.34 8.63
C TYR A 121 -14.34 1.10 8.73
N LEU A 122 -14.49 1.60 9.96
CA LEU A 122 -15.08 2.91 10.24
C LEU A 122 -14.10 4.08 10.08
N ASN A 123 -12.79 3.83 10.18
CA ASN A 123 -11.78 4.89 10.17
C ASN A 123 -11.84 5.80 8.92
N PRO A 124 -11.97 5.30 7.67
CA PRO A 124 -12.09 6.16 6.49
C PRO A 124 -13.37 7.00 6.47
N TYR A 125 -14.43 6.52 7.07
CA TYR A 125 -15.70 7.24 7.16
C TYR A 125 -15.64 8.40 8.17
N PHE A 126 -14.85 8.23 9.23
CA PHE A 126 -14.60 9.33 10.15
C PHE A 126 -13.80 10.47 9.52
N GLU A 127 -12.86 10.17 8.63
CA GLU A 127 -12.15 11.19 7.84
C GLU A 127 -13.12 12.02 7.02
N GLN A 128 -14.15 11.41 6.40
CA GLN A 128 -15.20 12.12 5.67
C GLN A 128 -16.00 13.07 6.58
N ILE A 129 -16.32 12.65 7.83
CA ILE A 129 -16.96 13.53 8.82
C ILE A 129 -16.06 14.74 9.14
N GLN A 130 -14.75 14.52 9.28
CA GLN A 130 -13.79 15.61 9.52
C GLN A 130 -13.70 16.58 8.31
N ASP A 131 -13.90 16.07 7.11
CA ASP A 131 -13.98 16.85 5.87
C ASP A 131 -15.34 17.55 5.66
N GLY A 132 -16.29 17.36 6.59
CA GLY A 132 -17.58 18.06 6.61
C GLY A 132 -18.71 17.33 5.89
N VAL A 133 -18.56 16.01 5.63
CA VAL A 133 -19.68 15.20 5.14
C VAL A 133 -20.69 14.95 6.26
N GLU A 134 -21.98 15.08 5.98
CA GLU A 134 -23.04 14.90 6.96
C GLU A 134 -23.14 13.45 7.45
N MET A 135 -23.48 13.26 8.72
CA MET A 135 -23.53 11.94 9.36
C MET A 135 -24.49 10.97 8.66
N ASP A 136 -25.66 11.45 8.23
CA ASP A 136 -26.66 10.63 7.53
C ASP A 136 -26.12 10.10 6.19
N ASP A 137 -25.35 10.91 5.44
CA ASP A 137 -24.73 10.50 4.19
C ASP A 137 -23.66 9.42 4.44
N VAL A 138 -22.87 9.58 5.50
CA VAL A 138 -21.85 8.60 5.92
C VAL A 138 -22.51 7.28 6.35
N LEU A 139 -23.57 7.33 7.15
CA LEU A 139 -24.34 6.13 7.54
C LEU A 139 -24.94 5.42 6.32
N GLY A 140 -25.46 6.18 5.36
CA GLY A 140 -25.95 5.64 4.09
C GLY A 140 -24.86 4.92 3.29
N GLN A 141 -23.64 5.48 3.24
CA GLN A 141 -22.50 4.86 2.57
C GLN A 141 -22.03 3.58 3.29
N ILE A 142 -21.94 3.59 4.62
CA ILE A 142 -21.61 2.41 5.42
C ILE A 142 -22.62 1.29 5.17
N ALA A 143 -23.93 1.60 5.21
CA ALA A 143 -24.99 0.65 4.96
C ALA A 143 -24.92 0.08 3.52
N ALA A 144 -24.68 0.92 2.53
CA ALA A 144 -24.52 0.50 1.13
C ALA A 144 -23.31 -0.41 0.95
N THR A 145 -22.17 -0.06 1.55
CA THR A 145 -20.94 -0.88 1.53
C THR A 145 -21.18 -2.25 2.17
N TYR A 146 -21.86 -2.27 3.32
CA TYR A 146 -22.21 -3.53 3.98
C TYR A 146 -23.09 -4.40 3.09
N GLN A 147 -24.15 -3.83 2.50
CA GLN A 147 -25.11 -4.55 1.66
C GLN A 147 -24.47 -5.12 0.39
N ALA A 148 -23.55 -4.36 -0.22
CA ALA A 148 -22.84 -4.79 -1.44
C ALA A 148 -21.98 -6.06 -1.20
N HIS A 149 -21.54 -6.29 0.03
CA HIS A 149 -20.67 -7.43 0.38
C HIS A 149 -21.39 -8.49 1.24
N TYR A 150 -22.69 -8.29 1.53
CA TYR A 150 -23.46 -9.24 2.32
C TYR A 150 -23.76 -10.51 1.53
N ILE A 151 -23.52 -11.68 2.16
CA ILE A 151 -23.83 -12.99 1.63
C ILE A 151 -25.01 -13.56 2.44
N ASP A 152 -26.11 -13.88 1.78
CA ASP A 152 -27.39 -14.29 2.36
C ASP A 152 -27.56 -15.80 2.57
N HIS A 153 -26.47 -16.53 2.59
CA HIS A 153 -26.44 -17.97 2.84
C HIS A 153 -25.22 -18.38 3.65
N ASP A 154 -25.33 -19.54 4.28
CA ASP A 154 -24.20 -20.12 5.02
C ASP A 154 -23.09 -20.52 4.06
N MET A 155 -21.86 -20.10 4.37
CA MET A 155 -20.68 -20.61 3.70
C MET A 155 -20.32 -21.99 4.25
N ASP A 156 -20.01 -22.93 3.37
CA ASP A 156 -19.47 -24.22 3.77
C ASP A 156 -18.07 -24.05 4.39
N VAL A 157 -17.98 -24.21 5.69
CA VAL A 157 -16.72 -24.08 6.44
C VAL A 157 -15.65 -25.05 5.93
N SER A 158 -16.04 -26.24 5.40
CA SER A 158 -15.09 -27.20 4.84
C SER A 158 -14.34 -26.65 3.62
N ALA A 159 -14.94 -25.68 2.90
CA ALA A 159 -14.31 -25.00 1.78
C ALA A 159 -13.02 -24.26 2.16
N VAL A 160 -12.83 -23.95 3.43
CA VAL A 160 -11.63 -23.24 3.93
C VAL A 160 -10.86 -24.00 5.01
N THR A 161 -11.44 -25.03 5.61
CA THR A 161 -10.81 -25.81 6.72
C THR A 161 -10.22 -27.13 6.28
N ASP A 162 -10.51 -27.58 5.07
CA ASP A 162 -9.93 -28.77 4.46
C ASP A 162 -8.81 -28.36 3.48
N PHE A 163 -7.59 -28.86 3.71
CA PHE A 163 -6.42 -28.52 2.91
C PHE A 163 -6.60 -28.87 1.43
N ASP A 164 -7.21 -30.01 1.11
CA ASP A 164 -7.44 -30.41 -0.27
C ASP A 164 -8.34 -29.47 -1.06
N ASN A 165 -9.20 -28.70 -0.37
CA ASN A 165 -10.08 -27.69 -0.99
C ASN A 165 -9.38 -26.34 -1.23
N VAL A 166 -8.28 -26.07 -0.51
CA VAL A 166 -7.63 -24.75 -0.53
C VAL A 166 -6.21 -24.76 -1.07
N LYS A 167 -5.53 -25.91 -1.12
CA LYS A 167 -4.12 -26.02 -1.51
C LYS A 167 -3.78 -25.28 -2.82
N ASP A 168 -4.64 -25.41 -3.83
CA ASP A 168 -4.46 -24.78 -5.14
C ASP A 168 -4.88 -23.30 -5.18
N LYS A 169 -5.25 -22.72 -4.02
CA LYS A 169 -5.66 -21.32 -3.85
C LYS A 169 -4.78 -20.54 -2.88
N ILE A 170 -3.77 -21.18 -2.31
CA ILE A 170 -2.88 -20.56 -1.34
C ILE A 170 -1.89 -19.67 -2.08
N VAL A 171 -1.74 -18.42 -1.63
CA VAL A 171 -0.82 -17.43 -2.18
C VAL A 171 -0.02 -16.77 -1.06
N CYS A 172 1.12 -16.18 -1.41
CA CYS A 172 1.95 -15.42 -0.50
C CYS A 172 1.54 -13.94 -0.44
N LYS A 173 1.72 -13.35 0.74
CA LYS A 173 1.78 -11.91 0.95
C LYS A 173 3.05 -11.57 1.71
N LEU A 174 3.79 -10.56 1.25
CA LEU A 174 5.00 -10.08 1.89
C LEU A 174 4.68 -8.87 2.77
N ILE A 175 5.15 -8.88 4.03
CA ILE A 175 4.95 -7.81 5.00
C ILE A 175 6.22 -7.59 5.82
N ASN A 176 6.32 -6.47 6.53
CA ASN A 176 7.41 -6.20 7.46
C ASN A 176 7.26 -7.04 8.74
N GLU A 177 8.30 -7.77 9.17
CA GLU A 177 8.21 -8.63 10.37
C GLU A 177 8.08 -7.80 11.65
N GLU A 178 8.90 -6.77 11.80
CA GLU A 178 8.94 -5.98 13.04
C GLU A 178 7.70 -5.11 13.23
N ALA A 179 7.21 -4.52 12.14
CA ALA A 179 6.02 -3.67 12.16
C ALA A 179 4.70 -4.46 12.28
N ASN A 180 4.77 -5.80 12.22
CA ASN A 180 3.60 -6.70 12.25
C ASN A 180 3.65 -7.69 13.41
N ARG A 181 4.27 -7.36 14.52
CA ARG A 181 4.45 -8.29 15.65
C ARG A 181 3.13 -8.80 16.21
N GLN A 182 2.17 -7.90 16.42
CA GLN A 182 0.84 -8.28 16.91
C GLN A 182 0.05 -9.04 15.85
N PHE A 183 0.12 -8.61 14.59
CA PHE A 183 -0.55 -9.29 13.47
C PHE A 183 -0.05 -10.72 13.30
N LEU A 184 1.24 -10.98 13.54
CA LEU A 184 1.89 -12.28 13.35
C LEU A 184 1.73 -13.25 14.53
N GLU A 185 1.19 -12.82 15.67
CA GLU A 185 1.12 -13.64 16.89
C GLU A 185 0.41 -14.99 16.71
N ASP A 186 -0.54 -15.10 15.79
CA ASP A 186 -1.35 -16.29 15.54
C ASP A 186 -1.29 -16.76 14.08
N LYS A 187 -0.21 -16.42 13.35
CA LYS A 187 -0.09 -16.72 11.93
C LYS A 187 1.23 -17.42 11.59
N PRO A 188 1.17 -18.51 10.83
CA PRO A 188 2.39 -19.13 10.29
C PRO A 188 3.03 -18.16 9.29
N TYR A 189 4.33 -17.96 9.40
CA TYR A 189 5.09 -17.14 8.45
C TYR A 189 6.50 -17.65 8.22
N THR A 190 7.03 -17.39 7.04
CA THR A 190 8.44 -17.64 6.70
C THR A 190 9.20 -16.33 6.69
N LYS A 191 10.34 -16.30 7.38
CA LYS A 191 11.19 -15.11 7.47
C LYS A 191 12.10 -14.97 6.26
N VAL A 192 12.13 -13.76 5.66
CA VAL A 192 13.07 -13.36 4.62
C VAL A 192 13.68 -12.01 5.01
N GLU A 193 14.90 -12.03 5.54
CA GLU A 193 15.61 -10.85 6.09
C GLU A 193 14.79 -10.17 7.22
N ASP A 194 14.27 -8.96 7.03
CA ASP A 194 13.35 -8.25 7.95
C ASP A 194 11.89 -8.35 7.51
N LEU A 195 11.61 -9.20 6.54
CA LEU A 195 10.27 -9.42 6.03
C LEU A 195 9.70 -10.76 6.50
N ALA A 196 8.37 -10.84 6.56
CA ALA A 196 7.59 -12.04 6.82
C ALA A 196 6.72 -12.38 5.62
N VAL A 197 6.81 -13.60 5.14
CA VAL A 197 5.91 -14.17 4.14
C VAL A 197 4.74 -14.78 4.88
N VAL A 198 3.57 -14.21 4.78
CA VAL A 198 2.32 -14.74 5.30
C VAL A 198 1.49 -15.37 4.18
N TYR A 199 0.60 -16.29 4.52
CA TYR A 199 -0.14 -17.08 3.55
C TYR A 199 -1.61 -16.77 3.58
N GLN A 200 -2.22 -16.72 2.40
CA GLN A 200 -3.63 -16.39 2.23
C GLN A 200 -4.29 -17.38 1.27
N ILE A 201 -5.55 -17.69 1.53
CA ILE A 201 -6.41 -18.41 0.59
C ILE A 201 -7.06 -17.37 -0.32
N LEU A 202 -6.83 -17.43 -1.62
CA LEU A 202 -7.48 -16.58 -2.60
C LEU A 202 -8.90 -17.10 -2.85
N MET A 203 -9.90 -16.36 -2.39
CA MET A 203 -11.31 -16.73 -2.52
C MET A 203 -11.92 -16.21 -3.81
N ASP A 204 -11.59 -14.99 -4.20
CA ASP A 204 -12.07 -14.36 -5.42
C ASP A 204 -11.05 -13.34 -5.95
N LYS A 205 -11.06 -13.15 -7.26
CA LYS A 205 -10.19 -12.22 -7.96
C LYS A 205 -10.96 -11.58 -9.11
N ASN A 206 -11.18 -10.27 -9.05
CA ASN A 206 -11.88 -9.53 -10.09
C ASN A 206 -11.24 -8.15 -10.31
N ALA A 207 -11.84 -7.33 -11.19
CA ALA A 207 -11.32 -6.00 -11.52
C ALA A 207 -11.35 -5.00 -10.33
N GLU A 208 -12.16 -5.27 -9.30
CA GLU A 208 -12.31 -4.43 -8.11
C GLU A 208 -11.30 -4.80 -7.01
N GLY A 209 -10.66 -5.98 -7.12
CA GLY A 209 -9.65 -6.44 -6.17
C GLY A 209 -9.61 -7.95 -5.96
N THR A 210 -9.06 -8.34 -4.83
CA THR A 210 -8.95 -9.74 -4.40
C THR A 210 -9.59 -9.94 -3.04
N ALA A 211 -10.38 -11.00 -2.89
CA ALA A 211 -10.87 -11.46 -1.60
C ALA A 211 -9.98 -12.59 -1.09
N THR A 212 -9.44 -12.45 0.11
CA THR A 212 -8.52 -13.42 0.69
C THR A 212 -8.84 -13.72 2.15
N ILE A 213 -8.52 -14.94 2.58
CA ILE A 213 -8.55 -15.36 3.99
C ILE A 213 -7.11 -15.62 4.42
N THR A 214 -6.62 -14.92 5.45
CA THR A 214 -5.28 -15.16 6.00
C THR A 214 -5.26 -16.48 6.76
N ILE A 215 -4.27 -17.33 6.49
CA ILE A 215 -4.07 -18.60 7.18
C ILE A 215 -3.53 -18.29 8.58
N THR A 216 -4.21 -18.86 9.60
CA THR A 216 -3.82 -18.78 11.01
C THR A 216 -3.20 -20.09 11.47
N ASP A 217 -2.53 -20.09 12.62
CA ASP A 217 -2.00 -21.30 13.26
C ASP A 217 -3.08 -22.35 13.47
N ASN A 218 -4.28 -21.92 13.81
CA ASN A 218 -5.44 -22.81 13.99
C ASN A 218 -5.86 -23.51 12.67
N LEU A 219 -5.80 -22.80 11.53
CA LEU A 219 -6.04 -23.41 10.22
C LEU A 219 -4.88 -24.35 9.85
N MET A 220 -3.65 -23.93 10.11
CA MET A 220 -2.45 -24.73 9.86
C MET A 220 -2.49 -26.06 10.62
N ASP A 221 -2.87 -26.05 11.90
CA ASP A 221 -3.08 -27.25 12.73
C ASP A 221 -4.13 -28.21 12.12
N ARG A 222 -5.21 -27.64 11.56
CA ARG A 222 -6.25 -28.44 10.90
C ARG A 222 -5.80 -29.06 9.59
N TYR A 223 -4.97 -28.33 8.83
CA TYR A 223 -4.40 -28.84 7.57
C TYR A 223 -3.42 -29.98 7.79
N GLY A 224 -2.75 -30.04 8.95
CA GLY A 224 -1.82 -31.10 9.32
C GLY A 224 -0.58 -31.15 8.42
N ILE A 225 -0.18 -30.00 7.84
CA ILE A 225 1.00 -29.83 6.99
C ILE A 225 2.08 -29.03 7.72
N THR A 226 3.30 -29.06 7.23
CA THR A 226 4.39 -28.24 7.75
C THR A 226 4.38 -26.81 7.16
N LEU A 227 5.07 -25.88 7.80
CA LEU A 227 5.25 -24.54 7.26
C LEU A 227 6.00 -24.56 5.92
N GLU A 228 6.95 -25.49 5.75
CA GLU A 228 7.70 -25.69 4.52
C GLU A 228 6.78 -26.14 3.37
N ASP A 229 5.91 -27.16 3.62
CA ASP A 229 4.91 -27.60 2.63
C ASP A 229 3.97 -26.45 2.23
N LEU A 230 3.53 -25.64 3.21
CA LEU A 230 2.68 -24.48 2.96
C LEU A 230 3.39 -23.44 2.09
N HIS A 231 4.65 -23.16 2.38
CA HIS A 231 5.47 -22.18 1.65
C HIS A 231 5.71 -22.63 0.20
N GLU A 232 6.14 -23.87 0.01
CA GLU A 232 6.36 -24.43 -1.32
C GLU A 232 5.07 -24.42 -2.16
N GLN A 233 3.96 -24.84 -1.57
CA GLN A 233 2.66 -24.83 -2.27
C GLN A 233 2.25 -23.42 -2.67
N ALA A 234 2.41 -22.44 -1.78
CA ALA A 234 2.07 -21.06 -2.06
C ALA A 234 2.90 -20.46 -3.21
N LEU A 235 4.22 -20.71 -3.22
CA LEU A 235 5.09 -20.25 -4.31
C LEU A 235 4.72 -20.88 -5.66
N LEU A 236 4.43 -22.18 -5.70
CA LEU A 236 3.97 -22.86 -6.92
C LEU A 236 2.67 -22.28 -7.48
N ASN A 237 1.75 -21.89 -6.62
CA ASN A 237 0.47 -21.34 -7.04
C ASN A 237 0.60 -19.91 -7.57
N MET A 238 1.58 -19.14 -7.11
CA MET A 238 1.71 -17.72 -7.49
C MET A 238 1.88 -17.51 -8.98
N ASP A 239 2.61 -18.38 -9.66
CA ASP A 239 2.84 -18.30 -11.11
C ASP A 239 1.53 -18.36 -11.91
N VAL A 240 0.53 -19.10 -11.39
CA VAL A 240 -0.77 -19.28 -12.03
C VAL A 240 -1.80 -18.27 -11.54
N LEU A 241 -1.87 -18.05 -10.22
CA LEU A 241 -2.91 -17.24 -9.60
C LEU A 241 -2.59 -15.74 -9.60
N GLN A 242 -1.32 -15.40 -9.51
CA GLN A 242 -0.81 -14.03 -9.41
C GLN A 242 0.43 -13.85 -10.30
N PRO A 243 0.34 -14.12 -11.62
CA PRO A 243 1.48 -14.01 -12.51
C PRO A 243 2.14 -12.65 -12.38
N TYR A 244 3.47 -12.63 -12.31
CA TYR A 244 4.21 -11.40 -12.13
C TYR A 244 4.16 -10.51 -13.38
N SER A 245 4.33 -9.22 -13.15
CA SER A 245 4.49 -8.19 -14.17
C SER A 245 5.79 -7.43 -13.89
N PHE A 246 6.69 -7.40 -14.86
CA PHE A 246 7.95 -6.66 -14.80
C PHE A 246 8.03 -5.70 -15.97
N LYS A 247 7.90 -4.40 -15.70
CA LYS A 247 7.81 -3.34 -16.71
C LYS A 247 8.75 -2.19 -16.38
N GLY A 248 9.22 -1.52 -17.42
CA GLY A 248 9.94 -0.26 -17.25
C GLY A 248 9.06 0.83 -16.62
N MET A 249 9.68 1.76 -15.91
CA MET A 249 8.98 2.88 -15.27
C MET A 249 8.21 3.72 -16.30
N SER A 250 8.79 3.97 -17.45
CA SER A 250 8.15 4.70 -18.55
C SER A 250 6.85 4.04 -19.01
N GLU A 251 6.87 2.72 -19.23
CA GLU A 251 5.67 1.96 -19.61
C GLU A 251 4.61 1.98 -18.50
N THR A 252 5.01 1.84 -17.25
CA THR A 252 4.10 1.88 -16.10
C THR A 252 3.39 3.25 -16.01
N ILE A 253 4.12 4.34 -16.22
CA ILE A 253 3.54 5.69 -16.21
C ILE A 253 2.59 5.88 -17.39
N ILE A 254 2.97 5.42 -18.60
CA ILE A 254 2.10 5.48 -19.79
C ILE A 254 0.78 4.74 -19.52
N GLU A 255 0.81 3.55 -18.92
CA GLU A 255 -0.40 2.80 -18.59
C GLU A 255 -1.30 3.53 -17.58
N MET A 256 -0.71 4.14 -16.55
CA MET A 256 -1.46 4.92 -15.57
C MET A 256 -2.10 6.15 -16.19
N MET A 257 -1.32 6.93 -16.95
CA MET A 257 -1.82 8.12 -17.65
C MET A 257 -2.91 7.77 -18.66
N ALA A 258 -2.74 6.67 -19.39
CA ALA A 258 -3.74 6.19 -20.34
C ALA A 258 -5.07 5.86 -19.64
N GLY A 259 -5.02 5.21 -18.48
CA GLY A 259 -6.21 4.92 -17.68
C GLY A 259 -6.94 6.19 -17.22
N ASP A 260 -6.20 7.20 -16.78
CA ASP A 260 -6.77 8.49 -16.37
C ASP A 260 -7.35 9.26 -17.58
N ILE A 261 -6.59 9.37 -18.68
CA ILE A 261 -7.04 10.04 -19.93
C ILE A 261 -8.30 9.36 -20.48
N ALA A 262 -8.34 8.02 -20.52
CA ALA A 262 -9.49 7.28 -21.04
C ALA A 262 -10.74 7.55 -20.19
N ARG A 263 -10.60 7.54 -18.88
CA ARG A 263 -11.72 7.79 -17.94
C ARG A 263 -12.22 9.23 -18.01
N ASP A 264 -11.31 10.20 -18.00
CA ASP A 264 -11.66 11.63 -17.93
C ASP A 264 -12.26 12.13 -19.25
N ASN A 265 -11.94 11.50 -20.39
CA ASN A 265 -12.41 11.91 -21.71
C ASN A 265 -13.40 10.92 -22.36
N ASP A 266 -13.78 9.86 -21.66
CA ASP A 266 -14.68 8.81 -22.18
C ASP A 266 -14.19 8.25 -23.54
N MET A 267 -12.87 7.97 -23.63
CA MET A 267 -12.22 7.53 -24.87
C MET A 267 -11.67 6.11 -24.74
N ASP A 268 -11.36 5.51 -25.90
CA ASP A 268 -10.76 4.19 -25.95
C ASP A 268 -9.35 4.18 -25.31
N ILE A 269 -9.06 3.12 -24.54
CA ILE A 269 -7.79 3.00 -23.81
C ILE A 269 -6.58 2.95 -24.74
N SER A 270 -6.73 2.45 -25.98
CA SER A 270 -5.64 2.39 -26.96
C SER A 270 -5.29 3.78 -27.48
N GLU A 271 -6.30 4.63 -27.74
CA GLU A 271 -6.10 6.02 -28.12
C GLU A 271 -5.49 6.83 -26.98
N ALA A 272 -5.98 6.64 -25.75
CA ALA A 272 -5.43 7.26 -24.55
C ALA A 272 -3.96 6.87 -24.34
N ARG A 273 -3.62 5.59 -24.57
CA ARG A 273 -2.23 5.10 -24.47
C ARG A 273 -1.30 5.74 -25.52
N GLU A 274 -1.78 5.93 -26.75
CA GLU A 274 -1.01 6.63 -27.78
C GLU A 274 -0.75 8.09 -27.39
N MET A 275 -1.74 8.78 -26.83
CA MET A 275 -1.58 10.14 -26.31
C MET A 275 -0.57 10.17 -25.15
N ALA A 276 -0.71 9.29 -24.17
CA ALA A 276 0.19 9.20 -23.02
C ALA A 276 1.63 8.91 -23.45
N SER A 277 1.85 8.03 -24.45
CA SER A 277 3.17 7.68 -24.94
C SER A 277 3.91 8.87 -25.59
N GLN A 278 3.18 9.81 -26.18
CA GLN A 278 3.78 11.03 -26.75
C GLN A 278 4.23 12.04 -25.69
N MET A 279 3.77 11.89 -24.45
CA MET A 279 4.11 12.78 -23.33
C MET A 279 5.34 12.31 -22.55
N ILE A 280 5.74 11.05 -22.68
CA ILE A 280 6.87 10.44 -21.99
C ILE A 280 8.08 10.41 -22.94
N PRO A 281 9.27 10.88 -22.50
CA PRO A 281 10.47 10.81 -23.32
C PRO A 281 10.86 9.36 -23.66
N ASP A 282 11.23 9.12 -24.91
CA ASP A 282 11.78 7.83 -25.37
C ASP A 282 13.25 7.72 -24.94
N VAL A 283 13.46 7.30 -23.68
CA VAL A 283 14.79 7.05 -23.10
C VAL A 283 14.76 5.65 -22.44
N PRO A 284 15.89 4.93 -22.43
CA PRO A 284 15.98 3.64 -21.76
C PRO A 284 15.62 3.77 -20.27
N ASP A 285 14.79 2.84 -19.79
CA ASP A 285 14.46 2.75 -18.37
C ASP A 285 15.68 2.29 -17.56
N THR A 286 15.93 2.99 -16.48
CA THR A 286 16.92 2.62 -15.43
C THR A 286 16.23 2.15 -14.15
N MET A 287 14.91 2.14 -14.15
CA MET A 287 14.06 1.71 -13.04
C MET A 287 12.89 0.92 -13.59
N PHE A 288 12.57 -0.18 -12.93
CA PHE A 288 11.50 -1.09 -13.33
C PHE A 288 10.56 -1.33 -12.15
N VAL A 289 9.31 -1.65 -12.45
CA VAL A 289 8.29 -2.01 -11.46
C VAL A 289 8.05 -3.51 -11.55
N LEU A 290 8.23 -4.21 -10.43
CA LEU A 290 7.85 -5.60 -10.24
C LEU A 290 6.61 -5.67 -9.38
N THR A 291 5.55 -6.26 -9.90
CA THR A 291 4.27 -6.49 -9.23
C THR A 291 3.60 -7.74 -9.81
N ASN A 292 2.32 -7.95 -9.53
CA ASN A 292 1.51 -8.98 -10.19
C ASN A 292 0.45 -8.35 -11.11
N ASP A 293 -0.32 -9.19 -11.78
CA ASP A 293 -1.36 -8.79 -12.74
C ASP A 293 -2.51 -7.97 -12.12
N THR A 294 -2.80 -8.16 -10.82
CA THR A 294 -3.84 -7.40 -10.10
C THR A 294 -3.30 -6.14 -9.42
N LYS A 295 -1.99 -5.99 -9.31
CA LYS A 295 -1.32 -4.94 -8.53
C LYS A 295 -1.71 -4.93 -7.04
N VAL A 296 -2.15 -6.08 -6.50
CA VAL A 296 -2.50 -6.27 -5.09
C VAL A 296 -1.56 -7.30 -4.47
N ASN A 297 -0.86 -6.92 -3.39
CA ASN A 297 0.19 -7.73 -2.73
C ASN A 297 1.30 -8.20 -3.69
N GLY A 298 1.54 -7.49 -4.79
CA GLY A 298 2.44 -7.88 -5.86
C GLY A 298 3.92 -7.84 -5.49
N ALA A 299 4.31 -7.20 -4.38
CA ALA A 299 5.68 -7.25 -3.87
C ALA A 299 6.14 -8.70 -3.59
N ALA A 300 5.21 -9.62 -3.32
CA ALA A 300 5.52 -11.02 -3.12
C ALA A 300 6.11 -11.72 -4.37
N ALA A 301 5.98 -11.14 -5.57
CA ALA A 301 6.59 -11.66 -6.80
C ALA A 301 8.11 -11.81 -6.69
N ILE A 302 8.78 -11.01 -5.85
CA ILE A 302 10.22 -11.10 -5.60
C ILE A 302 10.63 -12.39 -4.86
N LEU A 303 9.70 -13.13 -4.28
CA LEU A 303 9.98 -14.37 -3.55
C LEU A 303 10.29 -15.54 -4.47
N ASN A 304 9.80 -15.54 -5.70
CA ASN A 304 10.02 -16.62 -6.65
C ASN A 304 11.44 -16.54 -7.25
N ASP A 305 12.21 -17.62 -7.12
CA ASP A 305 13.60 -17.72 -7.60
C ASP A 305 13.67 -17.58 -9.12
N ASP A 306 12.76 -18.20 -9.84
CA ASP A 306 12.71 -18.15 -11.32
C ASP A 306 12.42 -16.71 -11.78
N THR A 307 11.50 -16.00 -11.12
CA THR A 307 11.22 -14.59 -11.40
C THR A 307 12.47 -13.71 -11.20
N ARG A 308 13.20 -13.90 -10.09
CA ARG A 308 14.44 -13.14 -9.85
C ARG A 308 15.50 -13.42 -10.90
N GLN A 309 15.63 -14.70 -11.31
CA GLN A 309 16.59 -15.08 -12.33
C GLN A 309 16.21 -14.53 -13.71
N GLU A 310 14.95 -14.58 -14.10
CA GLU A 310 14.47 -13.99 -15.36
C GLU A 310 14.69 -12.47 -15.41
N ILE A 311 14.53 -11.78 -14.28
CA ILE A 311 14.84 -10.36 -14.16
C ILE A 311 16.36 -10.15 -14.32
N ALA A 312 17.17 -10.96 -13.63
CA ALA A 312 18.64 -10.85 -13.69
C ALA A 312 19.19 -11.15 -15.09
N ASP A 313 18.58 -12.05 -15.84
CA ASP A 313 18.94 -12.33 -17.23
C ASP A 313 18.70 -11.12 -18.16
N ARG A 314 17.80 -10.21 -17.77
CA ARG A 314 17.49 -8.98 -18.52
C ARG A 314 18.35 -7.79 -18.10
N VAL A 315 18.59 -7.64 -16.78
CA VAL A 315 19.16 -6.41 -16.20
C VAL A 315 20.44 -6.64 -15.38
N GLY A 316 20.92 -7.88 -15.26
CA GLY A 316 22.08 -8.23 -14.42
C GLY A 316 21.73 -8.20 -12.92
N ASP A 317 22.75 -8.04 -12.07
CA ASP A 317 22.58 -7.81 -10.64
C ASP A 317 21.74 -6.54 -10.41
N PHE A 318 20.86 -6.55 -9.43
CA PHE A 318 19.96 -5.44 -9.20
C PHE A 318 19.72 -5.14 -7.72
N TYR A 319 19.28 -3.91 -7.46
CA TYR A 319 18.70 -3.47 -6.20
C TYR A 319 17.19 -3.64 -6.23
N VAL A 320 16.61 -3.99 -5.07
CA VAL A 320 15.16 -4.06 -4.85
C VAL A 320 14.79 -3.00 -3.83
N LEU A 321 13.92 -2.09 -4.20
CA LEU A 321 13.38 -1.05 -3.33
C LEU A 321 11.94 -1.42 -2.97
N PRO A 322 11.66 -1.77 -1.71
CA PRO A 322 10.33 -2.20 -1.26
C PRO A 322 9.43 -0.98 -1.03
N SER A 323 8.89 -0.43 -2.09
CA SER A 323 8.07 0.79 -2.02
C SER A 323 6.75 0.55 -1.28
N SER A 324 6.12 -0.63 -1.49
CA SER A 324 4.91 -1.01 -0.77
C SER A 324 4.71 -2.53 -0.78
N VAL A 325 3.68 -3.04 -0.08
CA VAL A 325 3.27 -4.45 -0.18
C VAL A 325 2.74 -4.81 -1.58
N HIS A 326 2.41 -3.82 -2.40
CA HIS A 326 1.80 -4.01 -3.71
C HIS A 326 2.81 -4.14 -4.85
N GLU A 327 3.99 -3.55 -4.70
CA GLU A 327 5.02 -3.53 -5.74
C GLU A 327 6.41 -3.28 -5.15
N THR A 328 7.43 -3.70 -5.89
CA THR A 328 8.82 -3.35 -5.61
C THR A 328 9.44 -2.68 -6.84
N LEU A 329 10.36 -1.74 -6.61
CA LEU A 329 11.14 -1.15 -7.69
C LEU A 329 12.44 -1.94 -7.84
N ILE A 330 12.81 -2.21 -9.10
CA ILE A 330 14.03 -2.89 -9.47
C ILE A 330 14.95 -1.88 -10.18
N ILE A 331 16.18 -1.77 -9.70
CA ILE A 331 17.19 -0.88 -10.28
C ILE A 331 18.44 -1.70 -10.59
N PRO A 332 18.84 -1.81 -11.87
CA PRO A 332 20.09 -2.47 -12.24
C PRO A 332 21.29 -1.84 -11.54
N LYS A 333 22.24 -2.63 -11.04
CA LYS A 333 23.42 -2.11 -10.36
C LYS A 333 24.32 -1.26 -11.28
N ASP A 334 24.27 -1.51 -12.56
CA ASP A 334 24.99 -0.72 -13.58
C ASP A 334 24.29 0.59 -13.97
N ALA A 335 23.10 0.88 -13.44
CA ALA A 335 22.39 2.15 -13.63
C ALA A 335 23.13 3.38 -13.06
N GLY A 336 24.21 3.16 -12.28
CA GLY A 336 25.07 4.21 -11.77
C GLY A 336 24.47 5.01 -10.60
N MET A 337 23.47 4.45 -9.91
CA MET A 337 22.92 5.05 -8.69
C MET A 337 23.67 4.51 -7.44
N GLU A 338 23.98 5.42 -6.52
CA GLU A 338 24.67 5.07 -5.28
C GLU A 338 23.65 4.46 -4.28
N LEU A 339 24.07 3.41 -3.57
CA LEU A 339 23.23 2.72 -2.58
C LEU A 339 22.63 3.68 -1.55
N ARG A 340 23.41 4.64 -1.08
CA ARG A 340 22.96 5.63 -0.10
C ARG A 340 21.81 6.50 -0.61
N ASP A 341 21.83 6.85 -1.90
CA ASP A 341 20.78 7.66 -2.51
C ASP A 341 19.50 6.83 -2.66
N LEU A 342 19.62 5.52 -2.94
CA LEU A 342 18.52 4.58 -2.99
C LEU A 342 17.87 4.39 -1.60
N GLU A 343 18.66 4.22 -0.54
CA GLU A 343 18.17 4.12 0.84
C GLU A 343 17.40 5.39 1.26
N GLN A 344 17.95 6.56 0.93
CA GLN A 344 17.25 7.82 1.23
C GLN A 344 15.94 7.93 0.45
N MET A 345 15.91 7.50 -0.81
CA MET A 345 14.70 7.50 -1.65
C MET A 345 13.61 6.62 -1.05
N VAL A 346 13.92 5.38 -0.64
CA VAL A 346 12.97 4.47 0.00
C VAL A 346 12.35 5.11 1.25
N GLN A 347 13.19 5.63 2.15
CA GLN A 347 12.72 6.25 3.39
C GLN A 347 11.83 7.47 3.12
N GLU A 348 12.20 8.33 2.18
CA GLU A 348 11.43 9.52 1.84
C GLU A 348 10.06 9.13 1.22
N VAL A 349 10.03 8.18 0.31
CA VAL A 349 8.80 7.68 -0.32
C VAL A 349 7.90 7.04 0.72
N ASN A 350 8.43 6.18 1.59
CA ASN A 350 7.67 5.54 2.66
C ASN A 350 7.06 6.55 3.63
N GLN A 351 7.78 7.62 3.96
CA GLN A 351 7.26 8.65 4.90
C GLN A 351 6.19 9.54 4.29
N THR A 352 6.22 9.77 2.99
CA THR A 352 5.44 10.84 2.37
C THR A 352 4.39 10.37 1.36
N GLN A 353 4.54 9.16 0.77
CA GLN A 353 3.70 8.68 -0.31
C GLN A 353 3.02 7.34 -0.02
N VAL A 354 3.61 6.50 0.83
CA VAL A 354 3.06 5.18 1.12
C VAL A 354 2.24 5.23 2.41
N ALA A 355 0.99 4.80 2.32
CA ALA A 355 0.12 4.71 3.49
C ALA A 355 0.76 3.78 4.55
N PRO A 356 0.66 4.10 5.85
CA PRO A 356 1.31 3.32 6.90
C PRO A 356 1.05 1.82 6.83
N GLN A 357 -0.19 1.42 6.50
CA GLN A 357 -0.60 0.02 6.37
C GLN A 357 -0.08 -0.68 5.11
N GLU A 358 0.53 0.04 4.17
CA GLU A 358 1.07 -0.51 2.92
C GLU A 358 2.59 -0.54 2.89
N ARG A 359 3.26 0.08 3.87
CA ARG A 359 4.74 0.12 3.93
C ARG A 359 5.31 -1.28 4.11
N LEU A 360 6.33 -1.59 3.30
CA LEU A 360 6.96 -2.91 3.33
C LEU A 360 8.28 -2.89 4.10
N SER A 361 9.29 -2.12 3.68
CA SER A 361 10.55 -1.94 4.41
C SER A 361 11.20 -0.59 4.08
N ASP A 362 11.99 -0.06 5.02
CA ASP A 362 12.81 1.14 4.82
C ASP A 362 14.22 0.81 4.29
N HIS A 363 14.49 -0.46 4.00
CA HIS A 363 15.81 -0.95 3.57
C HIS A 363 15.81 -1.27 2.07
N VAL A 364 16.99 -1.11 1.45
CA VAL A 364 17.25 -1.58 0.09
C VAL A 364 17.76 -3.01 0.15
N TYR A 365 17.35 -3.86 -0.79
CA TYR A 365 17.85 -5.22 -0.94
C TYR A 365 18.68 -5.32 -2.21
N GLU A 366 19.52 -6.34 -2.27
CA GLU A 366 20.34 -6.68 -3.41
C GLU A 366 20.05 -8.11 -3.86
N TYR A 367 20.00 -8.32 -5.16
CA TYR A 367 20.02 -9.66 -5.73
C TYR A 367 21.37 -9.90 -6.42
N ASP A 368 22.02 -10.99 -6.01
CA ASP A 368 23.25 -11.53 -6.61
C ASP A 368 22.85 -12.65 -7.59
N ALA A 369 22.88 -12.36 -8.87
CA ALA A 369 22.44 -13.28 -9.94
C ALA A 369 23.33 -14.55 -10.02
N LYS A 370 24.59 -14.47 -9.59
CA LYS A 370 25.51 -15.61 -9.60
C LYS A 370 25.26 -16.58 -8.47
N GLU A 371 24.91 -16.05 -7.30
CA GLU A 371 24.69 -16.85 -6.09
C GLU A 371 23.21 -17.16 -5.89
N HIS A 372 22.32 -16.59 -6.68
CA HIS A 372 20.84 -16.69 -6.60
C HIS A 372 20.30 -16.28 -5.22
N GLU A 373 20.88 -15.23 -4.64
CA GLU A 373 20.53 -14.81 -3.28
C GLU A 373 20.01 -13.37 -3.24
N LEU A 374 18.88 -13.18 -2.57
CA LEU A 374 18.30 -11.88 -2.20
C LEU A 374 18.69 -11.58 -0.75
N PHE A 375 19.23 -10.39 -0.47
CA PHE A 375 19.65 -9.99 0.87
C PHE A 375 19.58 -8.48 1.07
N ARG A 376 19.53 -8.02 2.30
CA ARG A 376 19.59 -6.60 2.63
C ARG A 376 20.97 -6.01 2.34
N SER A 377 21.02 -4.88 1.65
CA SER A 377 22.24 -4.21 1.22
C SER A 377 23.14 -3.79 2.39
N ASP A 378 22.56 -3.37 3.52
CA ASP A 378 23.31 -2.99 4.73
C ASP A 378 24.02 -4.16 5.41
N ARG A 379 23.64 -5.42 5.10
CA ARG A 379 24.26 -6.65 5.58
C ARG A 379 25.30 -7.26 4.64
N ALA A 380 25.55 -6.63 3.49
CA ALA A 380 26.49 -7.16 2.48
C ALA A 380 27.90 -7.44 3.08
N GLY A 381 28.40 -6.58 3.97
CA GLY A 381 29.68 -6.74 4.64
C GLY A 381 29.73 -7.92 5.62
N GLU A 382 28.68 -8.18 6.37
CA GLU A 382 28.57 -9.33 7.29
C GLU A 382 28.50 -10.64 6.51
N ARG A 383 27.72 -10.64 5.43
CA ARG A 383 27.58 -11.78 4.53
C ARG A 383 28.91 -12.15 3.85
N ALA A 384 29.69 -11.18 3.38
CA ALA A 384 31.00 -11.42 2.80
C ALA A 384 31.91 -12.14 3.78
N LYS A 385 31.93 -11.72 5.05
CA LYS A 385 32.73 -12.36 6.13
C LYS A 385 32.26 -13.80 6.39
N GLN A 386 30.96 -14.03 6.49
CA GLN A 386 30.42 -15.38 6.71
C GLN A 386 30.75 -16.34 5.55
N LYS A 387 30.75 -15.85 4.31
CA LYS A 387 31.16 -16.63 3.15
C LYS A 387 32.66 -16.97 3.17
N GLU A 388 33.48 -16.05 3.61
CA GLU A 388 34.92 -16.27 3.76
C GLU A 388 35.21 -17.31 4.85
N GLU A 389 34.58 -17.21 6.01
CA GLU A 389 34.67 -18.18 7.11
C GLU A 389 34.25 -19.59 6.67
N LYS A 390 33.12 -19.74 6.00
CA LYS A 390 32.63 -21.03 5.45
C LYS A 390 33.57 -21.62 4.38
N ARG A 391 34.27 -20.77 3.62
CA ARG A 391 35.29 -21.24 2.65
C ARG A 391 36.55 -21.75 3.34
N ASP A 392 36.91 -21.14 4.45
CA ASP A 392 38.13 -21.57 5.21
C ASP A 392 37.85 -22.82 6.04
N GLU A 393 36.63 -23.03 6.54
CA GLU A 393 36.22 -24.28 7.22
C GLU A 393 36.16 -25.49 6.27
N LYS A 394 35.98 -25.27 4.96
CA LYS A 394 35.92 -26.33 3.93
C LYS A 394 37.30 -26.68 3.33
N LYS A 395 38.35 -25.95 3.69
CA LYS A 395 39.74 -26.24 3.25
C LYS A 395 40.51 -27.06 4.30
#